data_5e79724e7dac81d7d826f2066ca5ad75
#
_entry.id   5e79724e7dac81d7d826f2066ca5ad75
#
_cell.length_a   1.000
_cell.length_b   1.000
_cell.length_c   1.000
_cell.angle_alpha   90.00
_cell.angle_beta   90.00
_cell.angle_gamma   90.00
#
_symmetry.space_group_name_H-M   'P 1'
#
loop_
_entity.id
_entity.type
_entity.pdbx_description
1 polymer ?
#
loop_
_entity_poly.entity_id
_entity_poly.type
_entity_poly.pdbx_seq_one_letter_code
_entity_poly.pdbx_strand_id
1 'polypeptide(L)'
;KTWTNMVSRIPGCPAGAWIPQIEVSVHSAAEAFVVVNNYRLNDWKPYVFHTTDYGVTWKQIANEKEVTSFVLCITQDPIQPGLLFLGADDGLYFTTDSGEHWNRFPSKVFPRVATEDLKIHPTDQSLVIATFGRSLWVMDNLSTLREIAKNRSLLSKTFTLFPIHPAVQASYRSVDGVRFIGESEFKGENRGGGASLTLYVKPSEKKDTLKTEVQVKENPKKKSIVKQEVPPVMSMTADTTKKKSEQKDKDLGKFYVLNQKGDTLRYINQKLKDNWNTVGWDMKQKGVRFPSRNEPSPDDDDPSGPYVLPGTYKIVALYNGQKDSTMVEVGLDPRLKISTDDLEARNNMLSVFNKDVDLAQRAFKALQDVRKDVKMIETLMMNAPDSTKTKMKDLQKDLFKKIALIEIKFMEPEDVKGYTNETNLNSNLSSASSYLNSSLGDPGSNAKSMMNQCHLEIAKLIEEVNNFLTKDWIEFKSKVDISKFPVFKIIDPLK
;
A
#
# COMPACT_ATOMS: atom_id res chain seq x y z
N LYS A 1 -50.68 -29.20 -9.42
CA LYS A 1 -49.20 -29.18 -9.70
C LYS A 1 -48.78 -30.59 -9.91
N THR A 2 -48.09 -30.83 -11.02
CA THR A 2 -47.49 -32.15 -11.33
C THR A 2 -45.99 -32.09 -11.18
N TRP A 3 -45.38 -33.17 -10.75
CA TRP A 3 -43.94 -33.34 -10.61
C TRP A 3 -43.43 -34.31 -11.66
N THR A 4 -42.33 -33.99 -12.31
CA THR A 4 -41.65 -34.86 -13.25
C THR A 4 -40.22 -35.14 -12.75
N ASN A 5 -39.82 -36.40 -12.67
CA ASN A 5 -38.46 -36.77 -12.33
C ASN A 5 -37.54 -36.45 -13.51
N MET A 6 -36.56 -35.57 -13.33
CA MET A 6 -35.67 -35.09 -14.38
C MET A 6 -34.34 -35.84 -14.44
N VAL A 7 -34.03 -36.71 -13.47
CA VAL A 7 -32.72 -37.41 -13.38
C VAL A 7 -32.43 -38.21 -14.65
N SER A 8 -33.47 -38.88 -15.20
CA SER A 8 -33.34 -39.66 -16.44
C SER A 8 -33.02 -38.82 -17.69
N ARG A 9 -33.18 -37.49 -17.62
CA ARG A 9 -32.88 -36.55 -18.71
C ARG A 9 -31.47 -35.97 -18.60
N ILE A 10 -30.74 -36.25 -17.52
CA ILE A 10 -29.37 -35.76 -17.29
C ILE A 10 -28.39 -36.80 -17.83
N PRO A 11 -27.74 -36.59 -19.00
CA PRO A 11 -26.84 -37.57 -19.59
C PRO A 11 -25.62 -37.81 -18.72
N GLY A 12 -25.32 -39.09 -18.43
CA GLY A 12 -24.14 -39.45 -17.61
C GLY A 12 -24.32 -39.26 -16.11
N CYS A 13 -25.53 -38.89 -15.64
CA CYS A 13 -25.81 -38.86 -14.20
C CYS A 13 -25.81 -40.29 -13.64
N PRO A 14 -24.99 -40.63 -12.63
CA PRO A 14 -24.96 -41.97 -12.04
C PRO A 14 -26.29 -42.34 -11.39
N ALA A 15 -26.77 -43.56 -11.61
CA ALA A 15 -28.01 -44.03 -10.99
C ALA A 15 -27.87 -44.09 -9.47
N GLY A 16 -28.85 -43.52 -8.74
CA GLY A 16 -28.86 -43.51 -7.30
C GLY A 16 -27.87 -42.53 -6.65
N ALA A 17 -27.19 -41.70 -7.46
CA ALA A 17 -26.29 -40.68 -6.93
C ALA A 17 -27.03 -39.60 -6.09
N TRP A 18 -26.33 -38.98 -5.19
CA TRP A 18 -26.87 -37.91 -4.36
C TRP A 18 -26.76 -36.57 -5.09
N ILE A 19 -27.80 -35.76 -4.96
CA ILE A 19 -27.87 -34.38 -5.48
C ILE A 19 -27.82 -33.42 -4.28
N PRO A 20 -26.64 -32.93 -3.90
CA PRO A 20 -26.50 -32.04 -2.74
C PRO A 20 -27.05 -30.64 -3.00
N GLN A 21 -26.99 -30.16 -4.25
CA GLN A 21 -27.41 -28.80 -4.57
C GLN A 21 -28.01 -28.68 -5.99
N ILE A 22 -29.02 -27.81 -6.08
CA ILE A 22 -29.52 -27.24 -7.32
C ILE A 22 -29.39 -25.72 -7.17
N GLU A 23 -28.61 -25.12 -8.05
CA GLU A 23 -28.41 -23.66 -8.08
C GLU A 23 -29.16 -23.08 -9.26
N VAL A 24 -30.06 -22.13 -9.02
CA VAL A 24 -30.81 -21.43 -10.05
C VAL A 24 -30.10 -20.14 -10.45
N SER A 25 -30.02 -19.88 -11.75
CA SER A 25 -29.38 -18.67 -12.25
C SER A 25 -30.24 -17.44 -11.92
N VAL A 26 -29.55 -16.36 -11.51
CA VAL A 26 -30.17 -15.03 -11.36
C VAL A 26 -30.24 -14.28 -12.70
N HIS A 27 -29.57 -14.78 -13.75
CA HIS A 27 -29.50 -14.15 -15.06
C HIS A 27 -30.58 -14.63 -16.01
N SER A 28 -31.04 -15.89 -15.85
CA SER A 28 -32.06 -16.47 -16.70
C SER A 28 -32.92 -17.49 -15.94
N ALA A 29 -34.23 -17.35 -16.03
CA ALA A 29 -35.17 -18.31 -15.43
C ALA A 29 -35.09 -19.70 -16.05
N ALA A 30 -34.55 -19.82 -17.25
CA ALA A 30 -34.36 -21.10 -17.96
C ALA A 30 -33.06 -21.82 -17.56
N GLU A 31 -32.18 -21.16 -16.80
CA GLU A 31 -30.85 -21.64 -16.48
C GLU A 31 -30.76 -22.17 -15.06
N ALA A 32 -30.16 -23.33 -14.91
CA ALA A 32 -29.88 -23.94 -13.62
C ALA A 32 -28.64 -24.86 -13.69
N PHE A 33 -28.03 -25.06 -12.52
CA PHE A 33 -26.91 -25.97 -12.32
C PHE A 33 -27.30 -27.05 -11.31
N VAL A 34 -26.88 -28.28 -11.58
CA VAL A 34 -27.12 -29.43 -10.69
C VAL A 34 -25.77 -30.03 -10.33
N VAL A 35 -25.49 -30.08 -9.04
CA VAL A 35 -24.34 -30.78 -8.48
C VAL A 35 -24.77 -32.19 -8.12
N VAL A 36 -23.99 -33.17 -8.56
CA VAL A 36 -24.23 -34.57 -8.23
C VAL A 36 -22.94 -35.16 -7.68
N ASN A 37 -23.02 -35.94 -6.62
CA ASN A 37 -21.88 -36.71 -6.17
C ASN A 37 -22.24 -38.16 -5.87
N ASN A 38 -21.28 -39.05 -6.06
CA ASN A 38 -21.46 -40.48 -5.98
C ASN A 38 -20.36 -41.17 -5.15
N TYR A 39 -19.64 -40.41 -4.32
CA TYR A 39 -18.51 -40.90 -3.53
C TYR A 39 -18.89 -42.03 -2.58
N ARG A 40 -20.15 -42.07 -2.12
CA ARG A 40 -20.66 -43.17 -1.27
C ARG A 40 -20.70 -44.52 -1.99
N LEU A 41 -20.68 -44.50 -3.32
CA LEU A 41 -20.59 -45.69 -4.20
C LEU A 41 -19.18 -45.83 -4.80
N ASN A 42 -18.16 -45.23 -4.16
CA ASN A 42 -16.76 -45.26 -4.58
C ASN A 42 -16.50 -44.63 -5.95
N ASP A 43 -17.30 -43.65 -6.33
CA ASP A 43 -17.16 -42.90 -7.57
C ASP A 43 -16.87 -41.42 -7.23
N TRP A 44 -15.62 -41.02 -7.39
CA TRP A 44 -15.06 -39.73 -6.95
C TRP A 44 -15.05 -38.68 -8.04
N LYS A 45 -15.71 -38.93 -9.16
CA LYS A 45 -15.75 -38.03 -10.32
C LYS A 45 -16.54 -36.75 -10.04
N PRO A 46 -16.12 -35.63 -10.66
CA PRO A 46 -16.90 -34.38 -10.59
C PRO A 46 -18.11 -34.47 -11.52
N TYR A 47 -19.28 -34.32 -10.97
CA TYR A 47 -20.52 -34.25 -11.75
C TYR A 47 -21.20 -32.91 -11.50
N VAL A 48 -21.16 -32.02 -12.50
CA VAL A 48 -21.89 -30.76 -12.52
C VAL A 48 -22.55 -30.62 -13.85
N PHE A 49 -23.87 -30.47 -13.83
CA PHE A 49 -24.68 -30.36 -15.03
C PHE A 49 -25.33 -29.00 -15.13
N HIS A 50 -25.38 -28.46 -16.33
CA HIS A 50 -25.91 -27.13 -16.65
C HIS A 50 -27.03 -27.27 -17.70
N THR A 51 -28.14 -26.57 -17.46
CA THR A 51 -29.23 -26.41 -18.42
C THR A 51 -29.49 -24.93 -18.69
N THR A 52 -29.95 -24.63 -19.91
CA THR A 52 -30.34 -23.27 -20.32
C THR A 52 -31.75 -23.24 -20.93
N ASP A 53 -32.50 -24.34 -20.81
CA ASP A 53 -33.79 -24.55 -21.45
C ASP A 53 -34.84 -25.21 -20.52
N TYR A 54 -34.86 -24.77 -19.24
CA TYR A 54 -35.77 -25.31 -18.22
C TYR A 54 -35.58 -26.80 -17.94
N GLY A 55 -34.36 -27.33 -18.12
CA GLY A 55 -34.05 -28.75 -17.89
C GLY A 55 -34.46 -29.69 -19.00
N VAL A 56 -34.77 -29.20 -20.20
CA VAL A 56 -35.04 -30.04 -21.36
C VAL A 56 -33.76 -30.73 -21.79
N THR A 57 -32.66 -30.00 -21.86
CA THR A 57 -31.31 -30.54 -22.15
C THR A 57 -30.32 -30.18 -21.05
N TRP A 58 -29.31 -31.03 -20.88
CA TRP A 58 -28.25 -30.86 -19.86
C TRP A 58 -26.90 -31.14 -20.49
N LYS A 59 -25.93 -30.31 -20.09
CA LYS A 59 -24.50 -30.46 -20.44
C LYS A 59 -23.69 -30.63 -19.17
N GLN A 60 -22.81 -31.63 -19.12
CA GLN A 60 -21.82 -31.72 -18.05
C GLN A 60 -20.74 -30.66 -18.29
N ILE A 61 -20.47 -29.84 -17.26
CA ILE A 61 -19.53 -28.71 -17.32
C ILE A 61 -18.29 -28.88 -16.44
N ALA A 62 -18.19 -29.96 -15.66
CA ALA A 62 -17.00 -30.34 -14.92
C ALA A 62 -16.46 -31.67 -15.39
N ASN A 63 -15.15 -31.81 -15.50
CA ASN A 63 -14.45 -33.01 -15.95
C ASN A 63 -13.26 -33.36 -15.04
N GLU A 64 -12.84 -34.62 -15.03
CA GLU A 64 -11.78 -35.15 -14.15
C GLU A 64 -10.39 -34.59 -14.45
N LYS A 65 -10.15 -33.97 -15.61
CA LYS A 65 -8.85 -33.40 -15.97
C LYS A 65 -8.57 -32.09 -15.22
N GLU A 66 -9.62 -31.33 -14.94
CA GLU A 66 -9.53 -29.99 -14.35
C GLU A 66 -10.02 -29.94 -12.90
N VAL A 67 -11.09 -30.74 -12.59
CA VAL A 67 -11.63 -30.87 -11.24
C VAL A 67 -11.31 -32.28 -10.74
N THR A 68 -10.42 -32.38 -9.77
CA THR A 68 -9.77 -33.65 -9.41
C THR A 68 -10.49 -34.44 -8.32
N SER A 69 -11.65 -33.96 -7.83
CA SER A 69 -12.47 -34.64 -6.83
C SER A 69 -13.96 -34.39 -7.02
N PHE A 70 -14.80 -35.10 -6.26
CA PHE A 70 -16.25 -34.91 -6.31
C PHE A 70 -16.65 -33.51 -5.80
N VAL A 71 -17.75 -33.03 -6.35
CA VAL A 71 -18.25 -31.66 -6.13
C VAL A 71 -19.32 -31.67 -5.05
N LEU A 72 -19.31 -30.64 -4.22
CA LEU A 72 -20.22 -30.44 -3.10
C LEU A 72 -21.20 -29.30 -3.36
N CYS A 73 -20.72 -28.20 -3.93
CA CYS A 73 -21.54 -27.02 -4.19
C CYS A 73 -21.05 -26.22 -5.41
N ILE A 74 -21.94 -25.38 -5.94
CA ILE A 74 -21.66 -24.42 -7.03
C ILE A 74 -22.38 -23.12 -6.74
N THR A 75 -21.81 -21.98 -7.13
CA THR A 75 -22.54 -20.70 -7.15
C THR A 75 -22.16 -19.88 -8.38
N GLN A 76 -23.15 -19.22 -8.98
CA GLN A 76 -22.97 -18.31 -10.10
C GLN A 76 -22.80 -16.88 -9.59
N ASP A 77 -21.86 -16.13 -10.19
CA ASP A 77 -21.71 -14.72 -9.88
C ASP A 77 -22.94 -13.90 -10.32
N PRO A 78 -23.54 -13.09 -9.43
CA PRO A 78 -24.78 -12.38 -9.75
C PRO A 78 -24.60 -11.22 -10.74
N ILE A 79 -23.36 -10.85 -11.10
CA ILE A 79 -23.06 -9.75 -12.02
C ILE A 79 -22.50 -10.27 -13.33
N GLN A 80 -21.64 -11.31 -13.28
CA GLN A 80 -20.96 -11.88 -14.45
C GLN A 80 -21.39 -13.33 -14.68
N PRO A 81 -22.28 -13.61 -15.66
CA PRO A 81 -22.87 -14.93 -15.86
C PRO A 81 -21.84 -16.04 -16.08
N GLY A 82 -20.73 -15.73 -16.78
CA GLY A 82 -19.69 -16.70 -17.08
C GLY A 82 -18.74 -17.00 -15.91
N LEU A 83 -18.85 -16.30 -14.79
CA LEU A 83 -18.05 -16.53 -13.59
C LEU A 83 -18.82 -17.46 -12.64
N LEU A 84 -18.28 -18.67 -12.44
CA LEU A 84 -18.84 -19.63 -11.49
C LEU A 84 -17.75 -20.02 -10.49
N PHE A 85 -18.17 -20.37 -9.28
CA PHE A 85 -17.32 -20.96 -8.24
C PHE A 85 -17.86 -22.34 -7.89
N LEU A 86 -16.94 -23.26 -7.63
CA LEU A 86 -17.27 -24.65 -7.37
C LEU A 86 -16.48 -25.11 -6.14
N GLY A 87 -17.20 -25.66 -5.17
CA GLY A 87 -16.65 -26.33 -4.00
C GLY A 87 -16.56 -27.83 -4.23
N ALA A 88 -15.35 -28.36 -4.09
CA ALA A 88 -15.06 -29.78 -4.15
C ALA A 88 -14.43 -30.28 -2.83
N ASP A 89 -14.31 -31.57 -2.69
CA ASP A 89 -13.68 -32.20 -1.52
C ASP A 89 -12.21 -31.77 -1.33
N ASP A 90 -11.52 -31.44 -2.41
CA ASP A 90 -10.11 -31.07 -2.40
C ASP A 90 -9.84 -29.56 -2.62
N GLY A 91 -10.86 -28.71 -2.50
CA GLY A 91 -10.67 -27.28 -2.56
C GLY A 91 -11.73 -26.47 -3.30
N LEU A 92 -11.37 -25.22 -3.59
CA LEU A 92 -12.17 -24.24 -4.29
C LEU A 92 -11.70 -24.11 -5.73
N TYR A 93 -12.64 -24.13 -6.67
CA TYR A 93 -12.42 -23.93 -8.10
C TYR A 93 -13.21 -22.74 -8.61
N PHE A 94 -12.78 -22.18 -9.73
CA PHE A 94 -13.51 -21.14 -10.45
C PHE A 94 -13.38 -21.32 -11.96
N THR A 95 -14.37 -20.83 -12.68
CA THR A 95 -14.34 -20.69 -14.14
C THR A 95 -14.70 -19.26 -14.50
N THR A 96 -14.17 -18.79 -15.63
CA THR A 96 -14.51 -17.49 -16.24
C THR A 96 -15.16 -17.62 -17.60
N ASP A 97 -15.61 -18.83 -17.96
CA ASP A 97 -16.15 -19.19 -19.26
C ASP A 97 -17.33 -20.17 -19.18
N SER A 98 -18.16 -20.01 -18.16
CA SER A 98 -19.37 -20.80 -17.96
C SER A 98 -19.10 -22.33 -17.83
N GLY A 99 -17.93 -22.69 -17.31
CA GLY A 99 -17.54 -24.07 -17.05
C GLY A 99 -16.87 -24.79 -18.22
N GLU A 100 -16.37 -24.08 -19.24
CA GLU A 100 -15.54 -24.68 -20.28
C GLU A 100 -14.17 -25.10 -19.75
N HIS A 101 -13.59 -24.27 -18.87
CA HIS A 101 -12.33 -24.55 -18.18
C HIS A 101 -12.43 -24.18 -16.70
N TRP A 102 -11.90 -25.07 -15.85
CA TRP A 102 -11.88 -24.88 -14.40
C TRP A 102 -10.44 -24.69 -13.89
N ASN A 103 -10.29 -23.75 -12.98
CA ASN A 103 -9.03 -23.45 -12.32
C ASN A 103 -9.19 -23.62 -10.81
N ARG A 104 -8.31 -24.38 -10.18
CA ARG A 104 -8.27 -24.49 -8.72
C ARG A 104 -7.45 -23.36 -8.14
N PHE A 105 -7.90 -22.79 -7.03
CA PHE A 105 -7.10 -21.83 -6.27
C PHE A 105 -5.83 -22.50 -5.73
N PRO A 106 -4.65 -21.85 -5.88
CA PRO A 106 -3.39 -22.39 -5.35
C PRO A 106 -3.46 -22.63 -3.84
N SER A 107 -2.84 -23.70 -3.34
CA SER A 107 -2.88 -24.06 -1.91
C SER A 107 -2.28 -22.99 -0.96
N LYS A 108 -1.49 -22.06 -1.50
CA LYS A 108 -0.99 -20.88 -0.76
C LYS A 108 -2.06 -19.81 -0.55
N VAL A 109 -3.12 -19.80 -1.35
CA VAL A 109 -4.23 -18.83 -1.30
C VAL A 109 -5.42 -19.44 -0.60
N PHE A 110 -5.79 -20.67 -0.97
CA PHE A 110 -6.88 -21.39 -0.35
C PHE A 110 -6.46 -22.86 -0.13
N PRO A 111 -6.62 -23.42 1.09
CA PRO A 111 -6.14 -24.77 1.41
C PRO A 111 -6.89 -25.84 0.62
N ARG A 112 -6.27 -27.02 0.52
CA ARG A 112 -6.96 -28.23 0.06
C ARG A 112 -7.84 -28.76 1.17
N VAL A 113 -9.10 -28.40 1.12
CA VAL A 113 -10.11 -28.76 2.13
C VAL A 113 -11.48 -28.86 1.47
N ALA A 114 -12.31 -29.75 1.95
CA ALA A 114 -13.67 -29.87 1.46
C ALA A 114 -14.41 -28.53 1.61
N THR A 115 -14.93 -28.03 0.52
CA THR A 115 -15.65 -26.76 0.40
C THR A 115 -17.14 -27.08 0.29
N GLU A 116 -17.87 -26.87 1.38
CA GLU A 116 -19.23 -27.37 1.55
C GLU A 116 -20.31 -26.44 1.02
N ASP A 117 -20.12 -25.14 1.15
CA ASP A 117 -21.08 -24.14 0.66
C ASP A 117 -20.40 -22.86 0.23
N LEU A 118 -21.02 -22.14 -0.72
CA LEU A 118 -20.54 -20.92 -1.34
C LEU A 118 -21.68 -19.93 -1.44
N LYS A 119 -21.47 -18.70 -0.94
CA LYS A 119 -22.43 -17.60 -1.09
C LYS A 119 -21.75 -16.30 -1.42
N ILE A 120 -22.25 -15.58 -2.41
CA ILE A 120 -21.79 -14.23 -2.73
C ILE A 120 -22.66 -13.25 -1.95
N HIS A 121 -22.01 -12.43 -1.10
CA HIS A 121 -22.70 -11.45 -0.30
C HIS A 121 -23.32 -10.35 -1.20
N PRO A 122 -24.62 -10.02 -1.04
CA PRO A 122 -25.32 -9.19 -2.02
C PRO A 122 -24.86 -7.74 -2.05
N THR A 123 -24.35 -7.21 -0.94
CA THR A 123 -23.97 -5.79 -0.81
C THR A 123 -22.52 -5.55 -1.14
N ASP A 124 -21.60 -6.25 -0.47
CA ASP A 124 -20.15 -6.03 -0.64
C ASP A 124 -19.51 -6.93 -1.70
N GLN A 125 -20.29 -7.86 -2.27
CA GLN A 125 -19.87 -8.72 -3.37
C GLN A 125 -18.66 -9.62 -3.03
N SER A 126 -18.49 -9.97 -1.75
CA SER A 126 -17.50 -10.93 -1.28
C SER A 126 -18.02 -12.36 -1.43
N LEU A 127 -17.17 -13.30 -1.77
CA LEU A 127 -17.48 -14.72 -1.74
C LEU A 127 -17.21 -15.28 -0.34
N VAL A 128 -18.26 -15.74 0.33
CA VAL A 128 -18.19 -16.46 1.61
C VAL A 128 -18.11 -17.95 1.31
N ILE A 129 -17.13 -18.61 1.91
CA ILE A 129 -16.75 -19.99 1.63
C ILE A 129 -16.81 -20.80 2.94
N ALA A 130 -17.69 -21.78 3.00
CA ALA A 130 -17.78 -22.69 4.14
C ALA A 130 -16.94 -23.94 3.88
N THR A 131 -16.08 -24.31 4.83
CA THR A 131 -15.21 -25.48 4.70
C THR A 131 -15.48 -26.51 5.79
N PHE A 132 -15.23 -27.78 5.49
CA PHE A 132 -15.27 -28.81 6.51
C PHE A 132 -13.97 -28.82 7.33
N GLY A 133 -14.05 -28.35 8.56
CA GLY A 133 -12.94 -28.39 9.52
C GLY A 133 -11.88 -27.27 9.41
N ARG A 134 -12.00 -26.34 8.47
CA ARG A 134 -11.06 -25.22 8.29
C ARG A 134 -11.74 -23.86 8.34
N SER A 135 -12.82 -23.74 9.12
CA SER A 135 -13.55 -22.48 9.36
C SER A 135 -14.23 -21.91 8.12
N LEU A 136 -14.65 -20.66 8.20
CA LEU A 136 -15.20 -19.86 7.11
C LEU A 136 -14.10 -19.00 6.51
N TRP A 137 -14.12 -18.87 5.19
CA TRP A 137 -13.23 -18.00 4.44
C TRP A 137 -14.03 -16.94 3.73
N VAL A 138 -13.43 -15.79 3.53
CA VAL A 138 -14.03 -14.69 2.76
C VAL A 138 -13.04 -14.25 1.71
N MET A 139 -13.47 -14.27 0.44
CA MET A 139 -12.72 -13.67 -0.66
C MET A 139 -13.34 -12.31 -0.95
N ASP A 140 -12.67 -11.28 -0.50
CA ASP A 140 -13.02 -9.91 -0.82
C ASP A 140 -12.76 -9.62 -2.30
N ASN A 141 -13.51 -8.74 -2.90
CA ASN A 141 -13.27 -8.19 -4.21
C ASN A 141 -13.26 -9.19 -5.39
N LEU A 142 -14.42 -9.56 -5.85
CA LEU A 142 -14.59 -10.37 -7.07
C LEU A 142 -14.43 -9.56 -8.37
N SER A 143 -14.26 -8.24 -8.32
CA SER A 143 -14.20 -7.38 -9.51
C SER A 143 -13.10 -7.78 -10.49
N THR A 144 -11.95 -8.22 -9.98
CA THR A 144 -10.83 -8.70 -10.80
C THR A 144 -11.22 -9.93 -11.63
N LEU A 145 -11.84 -10.94 -11.01
CA LEU A 145 -12.28 -12.14 -11.71
C LEU A 145 -13.41 -11.83 -12.71
N ARG A 146 -14.32 -10.90 -12.37
CA ARG A 146 -15.37 -10.43 -13.29
C ARG A 146 -14.78 -9.77 -14.53
N GLU A 147 -13.77 -8.92 -14.38
CA GLU A 147 -13.13 -8.30 -15.55
C GLU A 147 -12.37 -9.32 -16.42
N ILE A 148 -11.72 -10.31 -15.81
CA ILE A 148 -11.09 -11.40 -16.55
C ILE A 148 -12.15 -12.21 -17.32
N ALA A 149 -13.31 -12.49 -16.69
CA ALA A 149 -14.40 -13.19 -17.33
C ALA A 149 -15.01 -12.41 -18.51
N LYS A 150 -15.08 -11.06 -18.41
CA LYS A 150 -15.49 -10.20 -19.52
C LYS A 150 -14.46 -10.16 -20.64
N ASN A 151 -13.18 -10.12 -20.30
CA ASN A 151 -12.10 -9.98 -21.28
C ASN A 151 -10.82 -10.68 -20.82
N ARG A 152 -10.63 -11.91 -21.27
CA ARG A 152 -9.45 -12.72 -20.97
C ARG A 152 -8.14 -12.15 -21.52
N SER A 153 -8.21 -11.30 -22.57
CA SER A 153 -7.01 -10.69 -23.14
C SER A 153 -6.30 -9.73 -22.19
N LEU A 154 -6.93 -9.34 -21.08
CA LEU A 154 -6.31 -8.48 -20.04
C LEU A 154 -5.03 -9.09 -19.48
N LEU A 155 -4.97 -10.42 -19.33
CA LEU A 155 -3.77 -11.11 -18.82
C LEU A 155 -2.66 -11.26 -19.87
N SER A 156 -2.93 -10.96 -21.13
CA SER A 156 -1.90 -10.93 -22.19
C SER A 156 -1.14 -9.62 -22.26
N LYS A 157 -1.70 -8.54 -21.69
CA LYS A 157 -1.04 -7.23 -21.59
C LYS A 157 0.17 -7.31 -20.66
N THR A 158 1.18 -6.50 -20.94
CA THR A 158 2.39 -6.40 -20.09
C THR A 158 2.07 -5.90 -18.69
N PHE A 159 1.07 -5.02 -18.57
CA PHE A 159 0.62 -4.43 -17.32
C PHE A 159 -0.87 -4.12 -17.40
N THR A 160 -1.62 -4.46 -16.36
CA THR A 160 -3.07 -4.21 -16.24
C THR A 160 -3.43 -3.80 -14.83
N LEU A 161 -4.11 -2.66 -14.70
CA LEU A 161 -4.74 -2.20 -13.46
C LEU A 161 -6.22 -2.56 -13.49
N PHE A 162 -6.68 -3.34 -12.51
CA PHE A 162 -8.07 -3.78 -12.43
C PHE A 162 -8.97 -2.75 -11.75
N PRO A 163 -10.30 -2.80 -11.99
CA PRO A 163 -11.26 -1.98 -11.27
C PRO A 163 -11.13 -2.16 -9.76
N ILE A 164 -11.27 -1.06 -9.04
CA ILE A 164 -11.15 -1.02 -7.59
C ILE A 164 -12.55 -1.09 -6.99
N HIS A 165 -12.73 -1.95 -5.99
CA HIS A 165 -13.96 -1.99 -5.21
C HIS A 165 -14.14 -0.65 -4.46
N PRO A 166 -15.39 -0.15 -4.31
CA PRO A 166 -15.65 1.05 -3.51
C PRO A 166 -14.99 0.97 -2.14
N ALA A 167 -14.26 2.01 -1.79
CA ALA A 167 -13.52 2.10 -0.54
C ALA A 167 -14.32 2.89 0.49
N VAL A 168 -14.32 2.41 1.74
CA VAL A 168 -15.09 3.01 2.82
C VAL A 168 -14.16 3.56 3.89
N GLN A 169 -14.32 4.83 4.24
CA GLN A 169 -13.59 5.47 5.33
C GLN A 169 -14.16 4.99 6.67
N ALA A 170 -13.75 3.79 7.08
CA ALA A 170 -14.17 3.19 8.33
C ALA A 170 -13.05 3.21 9.36
N SER A 171 -13.40 3.47 10.61
CA SER A 171 -12.52 3.30 11.75
C SER A 171 -12.84 1.98 12.44
N TYR A 172 -11.90 1.05 12.40
CA TYR A 172 -12.03 -0.22 13.13
C TYR A 172 -11.41 -0.03 14.51
N ARG A 173 -12.25 -0.08 15.55
CA ARG A 173 -11.76 -0.17 16.92
C ARG A 173 -11.67 -1.63 17.33
N SER A 174 -10.60 -2.00 18.00
CA SER A 174 -10.63 -3.21 18.83
C SER A 174 -11.61 -2.98 19.97
N VAL A 175 -12.31 -4.04 20.38
CA VAL A 175 -13.23 -3.99 21.54
C VAL A 175 -12.43 -3.55 22.76
N ASP A 176 -12.87 -2.44 23.39
CA ASP A 176 -12.21 -1.92 24.58
C ASP A 176 -12.19 -2.98 25.69
N GLY A 177 -11.04 -3.20 26.30
CA GLY A 177 -10.84 -4.10 27.42
C GLY A 177 -10.47 -5.54 27.06
N VAL A 178 -10.61 -5.98 25.82
CA VAL A 178 -10.21 -7.34 25.41
C VAL A 178 -8.89 -7.28 24.64
N ARG A 179 -7.77 -7.37 25.36
CA ARG A 179 -6.44 -7.51 24.76
C ARG A 179 -6.04 -8.96 24.51
N PHE A 180 -6.76 -9.89 25.13
CA PHE A 180 -6.51 -11.32 25.04
C PHE A 180 -7.72 -12.00 24.43
N ILE A 181 -7.48 -12.85 23.45
CA ILE A 181 -8.52 -13.68 22.82
C ILE A 181 -8.80 -14.97 23.62
N GLY A 182 -8.38 -15.01 24.88
CA GLY A 182 -8.48 -16.19 25.72
C GLY A 182 -7.63 -17.33 25.16
N GLU A 183 -8.21 -18.53 25.10
CA GLU A 183 -7.56 -19.72 24.53
C GLU A 183 -7.75 -19.85 23.02
N SER A 184 -8.20 -18.80 22.33
CA SER A 184 -8.40 -18.82 20.89
C SER A 184 -7.05 -18.94 20.16
N GLU A 185 -6.80 -20.07 19.53
CA GLU A 185 -5.59 -20.36 18.76
C GLU A 185 -5.60 -19.67 17.39
N PHE A 186 -6.78 -19.32 16.89
CA PHE A 186 -6.97 -18.71 15.58
C PHE A 186 -7.69 -17.36 15.68
N LYS A 187 -7.14 -16.36 15.00
CA LYS A 187 -7.73 -15.05 14.85
C LYS A 187 -7.76 -14.68 13.36
N GLY A 188 -8.97 -14.51 12.83
CA GLY A 188 -9.15 -14.04 11.47
C GLY A 188 -8.66 -12.58 11.31
N GLU A 189 -8.03 -12.28 10.20
CA GLU A 189 -7.64 -10.92 9.86
C GLU A 189 -8.86 -10.11 9.40
N ASN A 190 -8.95 -8.86 9.84
CA ASN A 190 -9.94 -7.93 9.32
C ASN A 190 -9.55 -7.49 7.90
N ARG A 191 -10.57 -7.14 7.10
CA ARG A 191 -10.33 -6.49 5.81
C ARG A 191 -9.49 -5.24 6.04
N GLY A 192 -8.44 -5.06 5.23
CA GLY A 192 -7.60 -3.87 5.27
C GLY A 192 -8.41 -2.60 5.01
N GLY A 193 -8.16 -1.54 5.78
CA GLY A 193 -8.73 -0.22 5.49
C GLY A 193 -8.13 0.40 4.23
N GLY A 194 -8.91 1.27 3.56
CA GLY A 194 -8.45 1.95 2.37
C GLY A 194 -8.90 1.32 1.05
N ALA A 195 -8.39 1.86 -0.05
CA ALA A 195 -8.61 1.33 -1.38
C ALA A 195 -7.51 0.35 -1.76
N SER A 196 -7.88 -0.86 -2.14
CA SER A 196 -6.96 -1.91 -2.58
C SER A 196 -6.89 -1.95 -4.10
N LEU A 197 -5.75 -1.61 -4.67
CA LEU A 197 -5.48 -1.63 -6.10
C LEU A 197 -4.89 -2.98 -6.46
N THR A 198 -5.63 -3.77 -7.22
CA THR A 198 -5.15 -5.04 -7.76
C THR A 198 -4.60 -4.81 -9.17
N LEU A 199 -3.41 -5.32 -9.42
CA LEU A 199 -2.77 -5.19 -10.73
C LEU A 199 -2.01 -6.47 -11.11
N TYR A 200 -1.90 -6.69 -12.41
CA TYR A 200 -1.18 -7.82 -12.98
C TYR A 200 -0.01 -7.31 -13.82
N VAL A 201 1.15 -7.86 -13.57
CA VAL A 201 2.37 -7.65 -14.36
C VAL A 201 2.69 -8.96 -15.05
N LYS A 202 2.66 -8.98 -16.38
CA LYS A 202 3.00 -10.18 -17.16
C LYS A 202 4.46 -10.54 -16.90
N PRO A 203 4.75 -11.80 -16.51
CA PRO A 203 6.14 -12.23 -16.33
C PRO A 203 6.96 -12.00 -17.60
N SER A 204 8.13 -11.42 -17.46
CA SER A 204 9.08 -11.37 -18.56
C SER A 204 9.53 -12.79 -18.89
N GLU A 205 9.47 -13.16 -20.17
CA GLU A 205 10.06 -14.42 -20.62
C GLU A 205 11.55 -14.40 -20.26
N LYS A 206 11.90 -15.11 -19.20
CA LYS A 206 13.32 -15.36 -18.91
C LYS A 206 13.83 -16.19 -20.09
N LYS A 207 14.70 -15.62 -20.91
CA LYS A 207 15.53 -16.42 -21.80
C LYS A 207 16.26 -17.41 -20.89
N ASP A 208 15.89 -18.70 -21.00
CA ASP A 208 16.62 -19.77 -20.36
C ASP A 208 18.06 -19.74 -20.89
N THR A 209 18.92 -19.04 -20.16
CA THR A 209 20.34 -19.29 -20.26
C THR A 209 20.53 -20.66 -19.63
N LEU A 210 20.64 -21.67 -20.47
CA LEU A 210 21.04 -23.03 -20.14
C LEU A 210 22.18 -22.95 -19.12
N LYS A 211 21.87 -23.20 -17.86
CA LYS A 211 22.89 -23.54 -16.88
C LYS A 211 23.36 -24.92 -17.24
N THR A 212 24.50 -24.97 -17.88
CA THR A 212 25.29 -26.20 -18.00
C THR A 212 25.54 -26.69 -16.57
N GLU A 213 24.88 -27.75 -16.19
CA GLU A 213 25.12 -28.47 -14.94
C GLU A 213 26.56 -29.02 -15.01
N VAL A 214 27.46 -28.36 -14.34
CA VAL A 214 28.76 -28.95 -14.00
C VAL A 214 28.49 -29.97 -12.90
N GLN A 215 28.50 -31.24 -13.27
CA GLN A 215 28.50 -32.36 -12.32
C GLN A 215 29.77 -32.26 -11.46
N VAL A 216 29.58 -31.79 -10.22
CA VAL A 216 30.64 -31.93 -9.20
C VAL A 216 30.51 -33.32 -8.60
N LYS A 217 31.45 -34.19 -8.92
CA LYS A 217 31.64 -35.48 -8.25
C LYS A 217 31.96 -35.23 -6.78
N GLU A 218 31.15 -35.77 -5.92
CA GLU A 218 31.41 -35.85 -4.48
C GLU A 218 32.67 -36.70 -4.21
N ASN A 219 33.53 -36.16 -3.35
CA ASN A 219 34.52 -36.96 -2.65
C ASN A 219 34.56 -36.54 -1.18
N PRO A 220 34.46 -37.47 -0.23
CA PRO A 220 34.25 -37.16 1.17
C PRO A 220 35.60 -37.12 1.96
N LYS A 221 35.58 -36.31 3.04
CA LYS A 221 36.52 -36.24 4.18
C LYS A 221 37.67 -35.25 4.09
N LYS A 222 37.60 -34.18 4.89
CA LYS A 222 38.46 -33.97 6.06
C LYS A 222 38.17 -32.67 6.80
N LYS A 223 38.35 -32.74 8.12
CA LYS A 223 38.09 -31.77 9.20
C LYS A 223 38.94 -30.49 9.14
N SER A 224 38.28 -29.42 9.62
CA SER A 224 38.77 -28.28 10.42
C SER A 224 40.19 -27.70 10.21
N ILE A 225 40.23 -26.38 10.01
CA ILE A 225 41.08 -25.43 10.77
C ILE A 225 40.64 -24.00 10.46
N VAL A 226 40.44 -23.23 11.55
CA VAL A 226 40.16 -21.80 11.61
C VAL A 226 41.42 -21.06 11.10
N LYS A 227 41.25 -20.07 10.19
CA LYS A 227 42.24 -19.00 9.98
C LYS A 227 41.55 -17.68 9.65
N GLN A 228 42.05 -16.67 10.35
CA GLN A 228 41.71 -15.26 10.36
C GLN A 228 41.67 -14.60 8.99
N GLU A 229 40.72 -13.70 8.82
CA GLU A 229 40.57 -12.81 7.67
C GLU A 229 41.57 -11.66 7.73
N VAL A 230 42.20 -11.39 6.59
CA VAL A 230 42.93 -10.16 6.28
C VAL A 230 42.11 -9.46 5.17
N PRO A 231 41.84 -8.14 5.29
CA PRO A 231 41.00 -7.45 4.32
C PRO A 231 41.71 -7.17 3.00
N PRO A 232 41.08 -7.32 1.84
CA PRO A 232 41.65 -6.95 0.57
C PRO A 232 41.53 -5.47 0.27
N VAL A 233 42.61 -4.94 -0.28
CA VAL A 233 42.84 -3.59 -0.77
C VAL A 233 41.82 -3.22 -1.86
N MET A 234 41.24 -2.03 -1.75
CA MET A 234 40.34 -1.41 -2.75
C MET A 234 41.08 -1.19 -4.08
N SER A 235 40.58 -1.78 -5.13
CA SER A 235 40.83 -1.32 -6.51
C SER A 235 39.65 -0.54 -6.99
N MET A 236 39.83 0.75 -7.27
CA MET A 236 38.86 1.62 -7.89
C MET A 236 38.63 1.17 -9.34
N THR A 237 37.43 0.71 -9.63
CA THR A 237 36.89 0.72 -10.98
C THR A 237 35.56 1.53 -10.98
N ALA A 238 35.65 2.72 -11.58
CA ALA A 238 34.49 3.50 -11.95
C ALA A 238 33.67 2.69 -12.97
N ASP A 239 32.37 2.63 -12.75
CA ASP A 239 31.28 2.33 -13.70
C ASP A 239 30.22 1.30 -13.29
N THR A 240 30.04 1.05 -11.98
CA THR A 240 28.96 0.17 -11.51
C THR A 240 27.77 0.93 -10.90
N THR A 241 27.89 2.23 -10.70
CA THR A 241 26.83 3.04 -10.06
C THR A 241 25.68 3.39 -11.02
N LYS A 242 25.95 3.63 -12.30
CA LYS A 242 24.89 3.92 -13.28
C LYS A 242 24.00 2.71 -13.61
N LYS A 243 24.56 1.51 -13.71
CA LYS A 243 23.75 0.30 -13.96
C LYS A 243 22.89 -0.14 -12.78
N LYS A 244 23.27 0.18 -11.54
CA LYS A 244 22.48 -0.13 -10.34
C LYS A 244 21.30 0.82 -10.13
N SER A 245 21.41 2.08 -10.57
CA SER A 245 20.30 3.04 -10.52
C SER A 245 19.26 2.78 -11.61
N GLU A 246 19.68 2.43 -12.83
CA GLU A 246 18.74 2.08 -13.92
C GLU A 246 17.98 0.78 -13.67
N GLN A 247 18.56 -0.18 -12.92
CA GLN A 247 17.88 -1.43 -12.57
C GLN A 247 16.95 -1.27 -11.36
N LYS A 248 17.17 -0.27 -10.49
CA LYS A 248 16.28 0.07 -9.38
C LYS A 248 14.97 0.70 -9.84
N ASP A 249 14.96 1.42 -10.95
CA ASP A 249 13.77 2.11 -11.46
C ASP A 249 12.85 1.23 -12.34
N LYS A 250 13.37 0.13 -12.87
CA LYS A 250 12.60 -0.75 -13.78
C LYS A 250 11.43 -1.46 -13.11
N ASP A 251 11.54 -1.79 -11.83
CA ASP A 251 10.49 -2.52 -11.10
C ASP A 251 9.60 -1.58 -10.25
N LEU A 252 9.77 -0.26 -10.40
CA LEU A 252 9.02 0.72 -9.62
C LEU A 252 7.73 1.11 -10.33
N GLY A 253 6.60 0.72 -9.73
CA GLY A 253 5.28 1.22 -10.10
C GLY A 253 5.03 2.58 -9.45
N LYS A 254 4.54 3.54 -10.22
CA LYS A 254 4.19 4.90 -9.78
C LYS A 254 2.70 5.10 -9.91
N PHE A 255 2.05 5.47 -8.80
CA PHE A 255 0.61 5.63 -8.75
C PHE A 255 0.25 7.05 -8.35
N TYR A 256 -0.65 7.66 -9.10
CA TYR A 256 -1.15 9.01 -8.88
C TYR A 256 -2.65 8.93 -8.57
N VAL A 257 -3.05 9.48 -7.45
CA VAL A 257 -4.46 9.66 -7.10
C VAL A 257 -4.87 11.07 -7.50
N LEU A 258 -5.84 11.18 -8.38
CA LEU A 258 -6.30 12.44 -8.94
C LEU A 258 -7.74 12.72 -8.50
N ASN A 259 -8.04 14.00 -8.22
CA ASN A 259 -9.42 14.47 -8.03
C ASN A 259 -10.14 14.63 -9.38
N GLN A 260 -11.41 15.04 -9.33
CA GLN A 260 -12.23 15.28 -10.53
C GLN A 260 -11.71 16.42 -11.42
N LYS A 261 -10.91 17.35 -10.86
CA LYS A 261 -10.27 18.46 -11.60
C LYS A 261 -8.97 18.05 -12.28
N GLY A 262 -8.46 16.84 -11.97
CA GLY A 262 -7.18 16.35 -12.46
C GLY A 262 -5.96 16.70 -11.58
N ASP A 263 -6.18 17.33 -10.42
CA ASP A 263 -5.10 17.62 -9.48
C ASP A 263 -4.65 16.34 -8.78
N THR A 264 -3.33 16.18 -8.64
CA THR A 264 -2.75 15.04 -7.90
C THR A 264 -2.86 15.27 -6.41
N LEU A 265 -3.62 14.40 -5.74
CA LEU A 265 -3.81 14.43 -4.29
C LEU A 265 -2.79 13.59 -3.53
N ARG A 266 -2.35 12.47 -4.11
CA ARG A 266 -1.41 11.54 -3.50
C ARG A 266 -0.54 10.90 -4.58
N TYR A 267 0.69 10.63 -4.21
CA TYR A 267 1.66 9.88 -4.98
C TYR A 267 2.12 8.66 -4.18
N ILE A 268 2.12 7.49 -4.80
CA ILE A 268 2.52 6.24 -4.16
C ILE A 268 3.54 5.56 -5.05
N ASN A 269 4.66 5.17 -4.47
CA ASN A 269 5.70 4.36 -5.10
C ASN A 269 5.66 2.95 -4.54
N GLN A 270 5.61 1.94 -5.40
CA GLN A 270 5.59 0.55 -4.98
C GLN A 270 6.45 -0.29 -5.92
N LYS A 271 7.35 -1.09 -5.38
CA LYS A 271 8.03 -2.11 -6.18
C LYS A 271 7.05 -3.21 -6.57
N LEU A 272 6.94 -3.47 -7.86
CA LEU A 272 6.08 -4.49 -8.42
C LEU A 272 6.87 -5.76 -8.72
N LYS A 273 6.18 -6.89 -8.59
CA LYS A 273 6.70 -8.22 -8.92
C LYS A 273 5.95 -8.76 -10.12
N ASP A 274 6.54 -9.73 -10.81
CA ASP A 274 5.84 -10.51 -11.82
C ASP A 274 4.56 -11.14 -11.24
N ASN A 275 3.51 -11.22 -12.04
CA ASN A 275 2.17 -11.69 -11.70
C ASN A 275 1.36 -10.68 -10.87
N TRP A 276 0.68 -11.14 -9.83
CA TRP A 276 -0.28 -10.35 -9.06
C TRP A 276 0.41 -9.47 -8.03
N ASN A 277 -0.04 -8.21 -7.96
CA ASN A 277 0.37 -7.25 -6.98
C ASN A 277 -0.85 -6.56 -6.38
N THR A 278 -0.69 -6.11 -5.13
CA THR A 278 -1.68 -5.28 -4.45
C THR A 278 -0.99 -4.04 -3.91
N VAL A 279 -1.56 -2.88 -4.21
CA VAL A 279 -1.09 -1.58 -3.72
C VAL A 279 -2.21 -0.93 -2.93
N GLY A 280 -1.92 -0.49 -1.70
CA GLY A 280 -2.90 0.16 -0.83
C GLY A 280 -2.87 1.68 -0.98
N TRP A 281 -4.05 2.30 -1.02
CA TRP A 281 -4.22 3.72 -0.80
C TRP A 281 -5.08 3.94 0.44
N ASP A 282 -4.54 4.65 1.42
CA ASP A 282 -5.18 4.93 2.71
C ASP A 282 -6.33 5.96 2.64
N MET A 283 -6.77 6.31 1.44
CA MET A 283 -7.78 7.35 1.15
C MET A 283 -7.42 8.74 1.70
N LYS A 284 -6.13 8.96 1.90
CA LYS A 284 -5.61 10.25 2.38
C LYS A 284 -4.90 11.00 1.27
N GLN A 285 -4.94 12.31 1.39
CA GLN A 285 -4.16 13.23 0.57
C GLN A 285 -2.70 13.23 1.02
N LYS A 286 -1.85 13.89 0.25
CA LYS A 286 -0.51 14.27 0.68
C LYS A 286 -0.59 15.14 1.93
N GLY A 287 0.16 14.79 2.93
CA GLY A 287 0.33 15.57 4.15
C GLY A 287 1.47 16.57 4.06
N VAL A 288 1.68 17.28 5.14
CA VAL A 288 2.80 18.21 5.33
C VAL A 288 3.75 17.66 6.38
N ARG A 289 5.03 17.95 6.23
CA ARG A 289 6.04 17.59 7.21
C ARG A 289 6.10 18.65 8.30
N PHE A 290 6.16 18.21 9.53
CA PHE A 290 6.42 19.08 10.67
C PHE A 290 7.88 19.52 10.66
N PRO A 291 8.24 20.64 11.32
CA PRO A 291 9.62 21.02 11.54
C PRO A 291 10.44 19.84 12.05
N SER A 292 11.57 19.54 11.39
CA SER A 292 12.41 18.39 11.71
C SER A 292 13.87 18.68 11.37
N ARG A 293 14.78 18.16 12.21
CA ARG A 293 16.22 18.19 11.93
C ARG A 293 16.64 17.16 10.89
N ASN A 294 15.82 16.10 10.74
CA ASN A 294 16.07 15.05 9.76
C ASN A 294 15.57 15.49 8.39
N GLU A 295 16.44 15.51 7.41
CA GLU A 295 16.04 15.71 6.03
C GLU A 295 15.43 14.43 5.46
N PRO A 296 14.30 14.56 4.73
CA PRO A 296 13.74 13.41 4.06
C PRO A 296 14.70 12.90 2.98
N SER A 297 14.81 11.58 2.88
CA SER A 297 15.48 10.95 1.75
C SER A 297 14.66 11.22 0.46
N PRO A 298 15.33 11.34 -0.72
CA PRO A 298 14.61 11.43 -1.99
C PRO A 298 13.66 10.27 -2.27
N ASP A 299 13.91 9.12 -1.64
CA ASP A 299 13.11 7.90 -1.78
C ASP A 299 11.99 7.78 -0.72
N ASP A 300 11.89 8.73 0.23
CA ASP A 300 10.85 8.71 1.26
C ASP A 300 9.48 9.06 0.69
N ASP A 301 8.48 8.31 1.09
CA ASP A 301 7.09 8.63 0.78
C ASP A 301 6.66 9.98 1.40
N ASP A 302 5.74 10.64 0.74
CA ASP A 302 5.06 11.80 1.30
C ASP A 302 4.31 11.41 2.59
N PRO A 303 4.31 12.26 3.63
CA PRO A 303 3.53 11.98 4.82
C PRO A 303 2.04 11.88 4.50
N SER A 304 1.33 11.03 5.25
CA SER A 304 -0.12 10.95 5.13
C SER A 304 -0.78 12.22 5.64
N GLY A 305 -1.66 12.78 4.81
CA GLY A 305 -2.46 13.95 5.12
C GLY A 305 -3.88 13.60 5.60
N PRO A 306 -4.81 14.54 5.48
CA PRO A 306 -6.21 14.30 5.79
C PRO A 306 -6.85 13.32 4.82
N TYR A 307 -7.94 12.69 5.26
CA TYR A 307 -8.79 11.91 4.36
C TYR A 307 -9.34 12.78 3.23
N VAL A 308 -9.46 12.18 2.05
CA VAL A 308 -10.19 12.82 0.95
C VAL A 308 -11.68 12.91 1.29
N LEU A 309 -12.40 13.84 0.69
CA LEU A 309 -13.86 13.88 0.81
C LEU A 309 -14.48 12.66 0.10
N PRO A 310 -15.66 12.18 0.52
CA PRO A 310 -16.40 11.19 -0.25
C PRO A 310 -16.59 11.62 -1.70
N GLY A 311 -16.41 10.70 -2.64
CA GLY A 311 -16.48 11.00 -4.07
C GLY A 311 -15.68 10.02 -4.92
N THR A 312 -15.59 10.33 -6.22
CA THR A 312 -14.89 9.49 -7.19
C THR A 312 -13.52 10.06 -7.51
N TYR A 313 -12.52 9.20 -7.47
CA TYR A 313 -11.12 9.53 -7.71
C TYR A 313 -10.56 8.68 -8.84
N LYS A 314 -9.66 9.27 -9.63
CA LYS A 314 -8.96 8.56 -10.70
C LYS A 314 -7.60 8.10 -10.20
N ILE A 315 -7.32 6.81 -10.32
CA ILE A 315 -6.00 6.24 -10.08
C ILE A 315 -5.31 6.05 -11.42
N VAL A 316 -4.13 6.63 -11.57
CA VAL A 316 -3.27 6.47 -12.74
C VAL A 316 -2.02 5.72 -12.33
N ALA A 317 -1.76 4.58 -12.95
CA ALA A 317 -0.58 3.76 -12.71
C ALA A 317 0.39 3.85 -13.89
N LEU A 318 1.67 4.01 -13.59
CA LEU A 318 2.77 4.00 -14.56
C LEU A 318 3.76 2.88 -14.19
N TYR A 319 4.05 2.01 -15.14
CA TYR A 319 5.03 0.92 -14.97
C TYR A 319 5.73 0.62 -16.29
N ASN A 320 7.05 0.59 -16.31
CA ASN A 320 7.87 0.32 -17.52
C ASN A 320 7.43 1.12 -18.75
N GLY A 321 7.15 2.44 -18.58
CA GLY A 321 6.70 3.32 -19.65
C GLY A 321 5.26 3.12 -20.12
N GLN A 322 4.55 2.14 -19.56
CA GLN A 322 3.13 1.92 -19.82
C GLN A 322 2.28 2.65 -18.79
N LYS A 323 1.08 3.07 -19.22
CA LYS A 323 0.11 3.78 -18.41
C LYS A 323 -1.23 3.06 -18.44
N ASP A 324 -1.82 2.87 -17.28
CA ASP A 324 -3.19 2.39 -17.12
C ASP A 324 -3.91 3.21 -16.07
N SER A 325 -5.23 3.21 -16.07
CA SER A 325 -6.01 3.98 -15.09
C SER A 325 -7.36 3.35 -14.80
N THR A 326 -7.82 3.55 -13.57
CA THR A 326 -9.14 3.12 -13.11
C THR A 326 -9.74 4.18 -12.20
N MET A 327 -11.03 4.04 -11.93
CA MET A 327 -11.75 4.90 -10.98
C MET A 327 -11.96 4.15 -9.67
N VAL A 328 -11.98 4.91 -8.58
CA VAL A 328 -12.35 4.41 -7.26
C VAL A 328 -13.38 5.34 -6.63
N GLU A 329 -14.43 4.77 -6.12
CA GLU A 329 -15.42 5.46 -5.31
C GLU A 329 -15.00 5.38 -3.84
N VAL A 330 -14.97 6.52 -3.15
CA VAL A 330 -14.68 6.63 -1.73
C VAL A 330 -15.94 7.10 -1.02
N GLY A 331 -16.41 6.30 -0.07
CA GLY A 331 -17.59 6.60 0.74
C GLY A 331 -17.26 6.70 2.24
N LEU A 332 -18.21 7.17 3.01
CA LEU A 332 -18.18 7.09 4.47
C LEU A 332 -18.71 5.74 4.93
N ASP A 333 -18.29 5.33 6.12
CA ASP A 333 -18.91 4.24 6.84
C ASP A 333 -20.43 4.53 7.00
N PRO A 334 -21.32 3.67 6.51
CA PRO A 334 -22.76 3.91 6.57
C PRO A 334 -23.32 4.00 8.00
N ARG A 335 -22.55 3.58 9.00
CA ARG A 335 -22.89 3.73 10.42
C ARG A 335 -22.69 5.16 10.93
N LEU A 336 -21.90 5.97 10.23
CA LEU A 336 -21.60 7.35 10.59
C LEU A 336 -22.63 8.29 9.97
N LYS A 337 -23.25 9.13 10.82
CA LYS A 337 -24.17 10.18 10.40
C LYS A 337 -23.45 11.52 10.46
N ILE A 338 -22.67 11.83 9.43
CA ILE A 338 -21.92 13.08 9.32
C ILE A 338 -22.44 13.84 8.12
N SER A 339 -22.72 15.13 8.29
CA SER A 339 -23.18 15.98 7.19
C SER A 339 -22.03 16.32 6.23
N THR A 340 -22.36 16.60 4.98
CA THR A 340 -21.39 17.09 4.00
C THR A 340 -20.75 18.39 4.45
N ASP A 341 -21.52 19.29 5.05
CA ASP A 341 -21.07 20.59 5.54
C ASP A 341 -20.00 20.43 6.65
N ASP A 342 -20.18 19.48 7.57
CA ASP A 342 -19.20 19.17 8.62
C ASP A 342 -17.90 18.62 8.04
N LEU A 343 -18.00 17.75 7.03
CA LEU A 343 -16.82 17.21 6.33
C LEU A 343 -16.03 18.30 5.60
N GLU A 344 -16.74 19.20 4.92
CA GLU A 344 -16.14 20.33 4.21
C GLU A 344 -15.51 21.32 5.19
N ALA A 345 -16.22 21.68 6.27
CA ALA A 345 -15.72 22.56 7.32
C ALA A 345 -14.41 22.00 7.91
N ARG A 346 -14.39 20.70 8.25
CA ARG A 346 -13.20 20.03 8.73
C ARG A 346 -12.07 20.04 7.70
N ASN A 347 -12.35 19.73 6.45
CA ASN A 347 -11.35 19.69 5.38
C ASN A 347 -10.73 21.09 5.15
N ASN A 348 -11.54 22.15 5.22
CA ASN A 348 -11.08 23.53 5.12
C ASN A 348 -10.14 23.88 6.29
N MET A 349 -10.51 23.51 7.52
CA MET A 349 -9.66 23.73 8.70
C MET A 349 -8.31 22.99 8.59
N LEU A 350 -8.33 21.72 8.17
CA LEU A 350 -7.11 20.95 7.94
C LEU A 350 -6.25 21.56 6.83
N SER A 351 -6.85 22.11 5.78
CA SER A 351 -6.12 22.82 4.72
C SER A 351 -5.39 24.07 5.25
N VAL A 352 -6.06 24.86 6.09
CA VAL A 352 -5.44 26.04 6.75
C VAL A 352 -4.32 25.60 7.68
N PHE A 353 -4.57 24.62 8.55
CA PHE A 353 -3.57 24.07 9.46
C PHE A 353 -2.33 23.54 8.72
N ASN A 354 -2.53 22.81 7.61
CA ASN A 354 -1.42 22.31 6.82
C ASN A 354 -0.57 23.42 6.18
N LYS A 355 -1.19 24.54 5.77
CA LYS A 355 -0.44 25.71 5.29
C LYS A 355 0.43 26.33 6.38
N ASP A 356 -0.09 26.43 7.58
CA ASP A 356 0.65 26.93 8.74
C ASP A 356 1.82 26.00 9.09
N VAL A 357 1.60 24.70 9.10
CA VAL A 357 2.66 23.70 9.32
C VAL A 357 3.75 23.75 8.24
N ASP A 358 3.37 23.87 6.96
CA ASP A 358 4.32 24.02 5.87
C ASP A 358 5.18 25.29 6.01
N LEU A 359 4.55 26.39 6.42
CA LEU A 359 5.26 27.65 6.67
C LEU A 359 6.27 27.51 7.82
N ALA A 360 5.86 26.87 8.93
CA ALA A 360 6.73 26.58 10.06
C ALA A 360 7.91 25.67 9.67
N GLN A 361 7.66 24.63 8.90
CA GLN A 361 8.68 23.72 8.40
C GLN A 361 9.69 24.43 7.51
N ARG A 362 9.24 25.30 6.59
CA ARG A 362 10.13 26.09 5.72
C ARG A 362 10.98 27.08 6.52
N ALA A 363 10.42 27.70 7.54
CA ALA A 363 11.16 28.59 8.43
C ALA A 363 12.26 27.86 9.21
N PHE A 364 11.92 26.68 9.77
CA PHE A 364 12.89 25.84 10.45
C PHE A 364 13.99 25.35 9.51
N LYS A 365 13.60 24.93 8.29
CA LYS A 365 14.56 24.53 7.26
C LYS A 365 15.53 25.64 6.90
N ALA A 366 15.08 26.89 6.80
CA ALA A 366 15.96 28.02 6.54
C ALA A 366 17.05 28.18 7.59
N LEU A 367 16.73 27.95 8.88
CA LEU A 367 17.75 27.94 9.96
C LEU A 367 18.73 26.78 9.79
N GLN A 368 18.25 25.59 9.41
CA GLN A 368 19.12 24.43 9.15
C GLN A 368 20.02 24.65 7.94
N ASP A 369 19.53 25.29 6.88
CA ASP A 369 20.31 25.63 5.70
C ASP A 369 21.42 26.63 6.05
N VAL A 370 21.13 27.66 6.88
CA VAL A 370 22.16 28.55 7.43
C VAL A 370 23.22 27.78 8.23
N ARG A 371 22.82 26.82 9.07
CA ARG A 371 23.77 25.97 9.81
C ARG A 371 24.70 25.18 8.89
N LYS A 372 24.17 24.66 7.79
CA LYS A 372 24.96 23.92 6.79
C LYS A 372 25.96 24.81 6.09
N ASP A 373 25.51 26.01 5.66
CA ASP A 373 26.40 26.98 5.03
C ASP A 373 27.54 27.38 5.96
N VAL A 374 27.23 27.64 7.21
CA VAL A 374 28.23 27.98 8.22
C VAL A 374 29.22 26.83 8.47
N LYS A 375 28.74 25.57 8.55
CA LYS A 375 29.62 24.40 8.65
C LYS A 375 30.49 24.20 7.40
N MET A 376 30.00 24.53 6.21
CA MET A 376 30.78 24.47 4.98
C MET A 376 31.99 25.44 5.05
N ILE A 377 31.85 26.59 5.66
CA ILE A 377 32.94 27.54 5.86
C ILE A 377 34.06 26.91 6.70
N GLU A 378 33.75 26.07 7.70
CA GLU A 378 34.78 25.36 8.49
C GLU A 378 35.65 24.49 7.60
N THR A 379 35.06 23.82 6.60
CA THR A 379 35.80 23.00 5.65
C THR A 379 36.69 23.86 4.75
N LEU A 380 36.18 24.98 4.28
CA LEU A 380 36.98 25.93 3.47
C LEU A 380 38.13 26.55 4.22
N MET A 381 37.99 26.70 5.54
CA MET A 381 39.03 27.28 6.43
C MET A 381 40.15 26.31 6.81
N MET A 382 40.13 25.05 6.40
CA MET A 382 41.13 24.06 6.86
C MET A 382 42.57 24.51 6.60
N ASN A 383 42.83 25.26 5.53
CA ASN A 383 44.15 25.78 5.17
C ASN A 383 44.37 27.27 5.50
N ALA A 384 43.47 27.91 6.21
CA ALA A 384 43.59 29.32 6.60
C ALA A 384 44.54 29.52 7.79
N PRO A 385 45.14 30.70 7.96
CA PRO A 385 45.93 31.04 9.15
C PRO A 385 45.14 30.91 10.46
N ASP A 386 45.82 30.51 11.55
CA ASP A 386 45.16 30.24 12.83
C ASP A 386 44.45 31.45 13.41
N SER A 387 44.97 32.67 13.22
CA SER A 387 44.30 33.90 13.62
C SER A 387 42.95 34.13 12.93
N THR A 388 42.83 33.71 11.64
CA THR A 388 41.60 33.79 10.86
C THR A 388 40.62 32.74 11.33
N LYS A 389 41.11 31.49 11.58
CA LYS A 389 40.30 30.40 12.14
C LYS A 389 39.66 30.76 13.48
N THR A 390 40.43 31.37 14.40
CA THR A 390 39.95 31.75 15.73
C THR A 390 38.83 32.81 15.64
N LYS A 391 39.05 33.88 14.89
CA LYS A 391 38.03 34.92 14.68
C LYS A 391 36.74 34.34 14.06
N MET A 392 36.87 33.46 13.12
CA MET A 392 35.72 32.85 12.46
C MET A 392 34.95 31.90 13.40
N LYS A 393 35.66 31.10 14.21
CA LYS A 393 35.03 30.23 15.22
C LYS A 393 34.21 31.05 16.24
N ASP A 394 34.68 32.21 16.65
CA ASP A 394 33.92 33.08 17.57
C ASP A 394 32.64 33.60 16.88
N LEU A 395 32.75 34.09 15.64
CA LEU A 395 31.58 34.54 14.86
C LEU A 395 30.57 33.41 14.67
N GLN A 396 31.03 32.18 14.33
CA GLN A 396 30.18 31.03 14.18
C GLN A 396 29.48 30.63 15.46
N LYS A 397 30.22 30.63 16.58
CA LYS A 397 29.66 30.31 17.89
C LYS A 397 28.55 31.26 18.30
N ASP A 398 28.73 32.58 18.06
CA ASP A 398 27.71 33.58 18.36
C ASP A 398 26.48 33.43 17.47
N LEU A 399 26.67 33.14 16.16
CA LEU A 399 25.57 32.89 15.26
C LEU A 399 24.81 31.62 15.64
N PHE A 400 25.51 30.52 15.95
CA PHE A 400 24.88 29.27 16.39
C PHE A 400 24.11 29.41 17.70
N LYS A 401 24.56 30.25 18.65
CA LYS A 401 23.77 30.57 19.83
C LYS A 401 22.44 31.25 19.48
N LYS A 402 22.47 32.23 18.54
CA LYS A 402 21.25 32.90 18.09
C LYS A 402 20.30 31.94 17.40
N ILE A 403 20.80 31.06 16.53
CA ILE A 403 20.00 30.00 15.89
C ILE A 403 19.40 29.07 16.96
N ALA A 404 20.17 28.61 17.91
CA ALA A 404 19.71 27.71 18.97
C ALA A 404 18.57 28.30 19.81
N LEU A 405 18.62 29.62 20.11
CA LEU A 405 17.55 30.34 20.84
C LEU A 405 16.22 30.37 20.05
N ILE A 406 16.27 30.33 18.71
CA ILE A 406 15.08 30.27 17.88
C ILE A 406 14.63 28.80 17.73
N GLU A 407 15.55 27.88 17.49
CA GLU A 407 15.24 26.45 17.28
C GLU A 407 14.56 25.79 18.48
N ILE A 408 14.94 26.16 19.71
CA ILE A 408 14.32 25.61 20.93
C ILE A 408 12.82 25.91 21.01
N LYS A 409 12.35 26.97 20.37
CA LYS A 409 10.93 27.32 20.29
C LYS A 409 10.17 26.40 19.28
N PHE A 410 10.87 25.86 18.30
CA PHE A 410 10.28 24.89 17.36
C PHE A 410 10.26 23.48 17.95
N MET A 411 11.35 23.04 18.58
CA MET A 411 11.50 21.68 19.11
C MET A 411 12.58 21.61 20.20
N GLU A 412 12.54 20.55 20.99
CA GLU A 412 13.52 20.30 22.04
C GLU A 412 14.95 20.19 21.49
N PRO A 413 15.96 20.65 22.25
CA PRO A 413 17.37 20.44 21.92
C PRO A 413 17.71 18.94 21.83
N GLU A 414 18.71 18.57 21.02
CA GLU A 414 19.12 17.16 20.83
C GLU A 414 19.72 16.52 22.10
N ASP A 415 20.36 17.32 22.94
CA ASP A 415 21.14 16.83 24.12
C ASP A 415 20.31 16.71 25.39
N VAL A 416 19.02 17.05 25.38
CA VAL A 416 18.14 16.95 26.54
C VAL A 416 17.73 15.54 26.80
N LYS A 417 18.14 14.99 27.95
CA LYS A 417 17.68 13.67 28.41
C LYS A 417 16.66 13.88 29.54
N GLY A 418 15.46 13.36 29.35
CA GLY A 418 14.39 13.40 30.33
C GLY A 418 13.19 14.26 29.88
N TYR A 419 12.32 14.56 30.83
CA TYR A 419 11.10 15.34 30.60
C TYR A 419 11.42 16.83 30.71
N THR A 420 11.01 17.63 29.72
CA THR A 420 11.04 19.08 29.76
C THR A 420 9.62 19.60 30.01
N ASN A 421 9.50 20.59 30.89
CA ASN A 421 8.22 21.24 31.18
C ASN A 421 7.84 22.30 30.14
N GLU A 422 8.72 22.61 29.19
CA GLU A 422 8.47 23.65 28.21
C GLU A 422 7.76 23.07 26.98
N THR A 423 6.64 23.68 26.63
CA THR A 423 5.95 23.39 25.39
C THR A 423 6.65 24.09 24.23
N ASN A 424 6.86 23.40 23.13
CA ASN A 424 7.40 23.98 21.90
C ASN A 424 6.38 23.83 20.75
N LEU A 425 6.65 24.53 19.65
CA LEU A 425 5.72 24.54 18.51
C LEU A 425 5.36 23.11 18.04
N ASN A 426 6.33 22.18 17.93
CA ASN A 426 6.06 20.82 17.47
C ASN A 426 5.12 20.04 18.39
N SER A 427 5.21 20.24 19.71
CA SER A 427 4.27 19.62 20.65
C SER A 427 2.86 20.20 20.51
N ASN A 428 2.75 21.53 20.30
CA ASN A 428 1.48 22.20 20.06
C ASN A 428 0.86 21.77 18.72
N LEU A 429 1.66 21.68 17.64
CA LEU A 429 1.21 21.18 16.34
C LEU A 429 0.72 19.73 16.42
N SER A 430 1.43 18.87 17.16
CA SER A 430 1.02 17.47 17.36
C SER A 430 -0.31 17.38 18.10
N SER A 431 -0.49 18.21 19.13
CA SER A 431 -1.76 18.28 19.88
C SER A 431 -2.90 18.81 19.01
N ALA A 432 -2.69 19.90 18.26
CA ALA A 432 -3.67 20.43 17.33
C ALA A 432 -4.05 19.42 16.26
N SER A 433 -3.06 18.72 15.67
CA SER A 433 -3.30 17.64 14.69
C SER A 433 -4.12 16.51 15.29
N SER A 434 -3.83 16.09 16.54
CA SER A 434 -4.62 15.07 17.23
C SER A 434 -6.08 15.48 17.41
N TYR A 435 -6.34 16.71 17.86
CA TYR A 435 -7.72 17.20 17.99
C TYR A 435 -8.44 17.31 16.65
N LEU A 436 -7.79 17.82 15.60
CA LEU A 436 -8.36 17.93 14.25
C LEU A 436 -8.66 16.56 13.61
N ASN A 437 -7.93 15.52 13.98
CA ASN A 437 -8.08 14.18 13.46
C ASN A 437 -8.84 13.22 14.39
N SER A 438 -9.33 13.70 15.55
CA SER A 438 -10.07 12.88 16.51
C SER A 438 -11.47 12.48 16.03
N SER A 439 -12.04 13.22 15.10
CA SER A 439 -13.38 12.99 14.51
C SER A 439 -13.33 13.20 13.00
N LEU A 440 -14.25 12.57 12.27
CA LEU A 440 -14.48 12.85 10.86
C LEU A 440 -15.46 14.02 10.64
N GLY A 441 -16.24 14.40 11.65
CA GLY A 441 -17.16 15.54 11.61
C GLY A 441 -16.52 16.88 11.96
N ASP A 442 -17.35 17.91 12.24
CA ASP A 442 -16.86 19.25 12.63
C ASP A 442 -15.90 19.16 13.83
N PRO A 443 -14.70 19.70 13.70
CA PRO A 443 -13.78 19.77 14.82
C PRO A 443 -14.33 20.65 15.93
N GLY A 444 -14.39 20.13 17.14
CA GLY A 444 -14.92 20.85 18.29
C GLY A 444 -14.12 22.12 18.63
N SER A 445 -14.63 22.90 19.61
CA SER A 445 -14.04 24.16 20.06
C SER A 445 -12.57 24.05 20.47
N ASN A 446 -12.16 22.92 21.07
CA ASN A 446 -10.77 22.70 21.47
C ASN A 446 -9.84 22.62 20.26
N ALA A 447 -10.25 21.94 19.18
CA ALA A 447 -9.47 21.88 17.94
C ALA A 447 -9.28 23.28 17.33
N LYS A 448 -10.38 24.06 17.28
CA LYS A 448 -10.37 25.45 16.77
C LYS A 448 -9.44 26.34 17.62
N SER A 449 -9.50 26.22 18.95
CA SER A 449 -8.64 26.98 19.88
C SER A 449 -7.16 26.62 19.70
N MET A 450 -6.84 25.34 19.69
CA MET A 450 -5.44 24.87 19.49
C MET A 450 -4.87 25.29 18.14
N MET A 451 -5.67 25.18 17.08
CA MET A 451 -5.25 25.62 15.74
C MET A 451 -4.94 27.13 15.72
N ASN A 452 -5.80 27.96 16.33
CA ASN A 452 -5.58 29.41 16.42
C ASN A 452 -4.34 29.75 17.26
N GLN A 453 -4.12 29.03 18.35
CA GLN A 453 -2.89 29.18 19.15
C GLN A 453 -1.64 28.88 18.34
N CYS A 454 -1.62 27.75 17.59
CA CYS A 454 -0.51 27.40 16.70
C CYS A 454 -0.29 28.46 15.62
N HIS A 455 -1.36 28.99 15.02
CA HIS A 455 -1.29 30.03 14.00
C HIS A 455 -0.57 31.30 14.53
N LEU A 456 -0.96 31.78 15.72
CA LEU A 456 -0.35 32.95 16.37
C LEU A 456 1.11 32.70 16.77
N GLU A 457 1.43 31.50 17.25
CA GLU A 457 2.79 31.12 17.61
C GLU A 457 3.69 31.05 16.36
N ILE A 458 3.21 30.45 15.27
CA ILE A 458 3.92 30.38 13.98
C ILE A 458 4.18 31.80 13.46
N ALA A 459 3.18 32.68 13.46
CA ALA A 459 3.36 34.06 13.00
C ALA A 459 4.50 34.78 13.72
N LYS A 460 4.60 34.63 15.04
CA LYS A 460 5.70 35.21 15.85
C LYS A 460 7.05 34.59 15.49
N LEU A 461 7.10 33.26 15.34
CA LEU A 461 8.35 32.56 14.99
C LEU A 461 8.83 32.92 13.57
N ILE A 462 7.93 33.11 12.63
CA ILE A 462 8.27 33.58 11.28
C ILE A 462 8.90 34.97 11.33
N GLU A 463 8.35 35.89 12.13
CA GLU A 463 8.92 37.20 12.32
C GLU A 463 10.35 37.12 12.92
N GLU A 464 10.57 36.30 13.93
CA GLU A 464 11.88 36.09 14.53
C GLU A 464 12.89 35.49 13.52
N VAL A 465 12.49 34.45 12.74
CA VAL A 465 13.34 33.86 11.72
C VAL A 465 13.66 34.89 10.63
N ASN A 466 12.69 35.66 10.17
CA ASN A 466 12.91 36.70 9.17
C ASN A 466 13.86 37.81 9.70
N ASN A 467 13.70 38.23 10.96
CA ASN A 467 14.61 39.18 11.58
C ASN A 467 16.04 38.63 11.64
N PHE A 468 16.21 37.37 12.04
CA PHE A 468 17.50 36.69 12.02
C PHE A 468 18.10 36.64 10.62
N LEU A 469 17.33 36.24 9.62
CA LEU A 469 17.81 36.12 8.24
C LEU A 469 18.19 37.45 7.60
N THR A 470 17.46 38.52 7.93
CA THR A 470 17.66 39.86 7.33
C THR A 470 18.69 40.70 8.06
N LYS A 471 18.97 40.43 9.35
CA LYS A 471 19.95 41.17 10.16
C LYS A 471 21.18 40.31 10.46
N ASP A 472 21.04 39.30 11.34
CA ASP A 472 22.15 38.54 11.89
C ASP A 472 22.90 37.73 10.81
N TRP A 473 22.16 37.08 9.92
CA TRP A 473 22.74 36.29 8.82
C TRP A 473 23.43 37.20 7.79
N ILE A 474 22.86 38.35 7.44
CA ILE A 474 23.48 39.31 6.54
C ILE A 474 24.73 39.91 7.14
N GLU A 475 24.69 40.29 8.47
CA GLU A 475 25.85 40.78 9.19
C GLU A 475 26.97 39.73 9.21
N PHE A 476 26.65 38.46 9.50
CA PHE A 476 27.63 37.40 9.47
C PHE A 476 28.26 37.27 8.06
N LYS A 477 27.45 37.22 7.01
CA LYS A 477 27.95 37.13 5.61
C LYS A 477 28.89 38.30 5.28
N SER A 478 28.60 39.52 5.73
CA SER A 478 29.45 40.69 5.49
C SER A 478 30.82 40.60 6.16
N LYS A 479 30.92 39.84 7.28
CA LYS A 479 32.17 39.63 8.02
C LYS A 479 33.00 38.46 7.45
N VAL A 480 32.39 37.61 6.60
CA VAL A 480 33.04 36.45 5.99
C VAL A 480 33.60 36.85 4.62
N ASP A 481 34.92 37.01 4.56
CA ASP A 481 35.61 37.25 3.29
C ASP A 481 36.14 35.93 2.72
N ILE A 482 35.37 35.36 1.81
CA ILE A 482 35.68 34.04 1.16
C ILE A 482 37.01 34.12 0.38
N SER A 483 37.42 35.31 -0.12
CA SER A 483 38.67 35.47 -0.87
C SER A 483 39.93 35.20 0.00
N LYS A 484 39.77 35.23 1.31
CA LYS A 484 40.85 34.93 2.28
C LYS A 484 40.96 33.43 2.61
N PHE A 485 40.09 32.60 2.08
CA PHE A 485 40.12 31.15 2.31
C PHE A 485 40.70 30.42 1.09
N PRO A 486 41.96 29.89 1.18
CA PRO A 486 42.50 29.12 0.08
C PRO A 486 41.70 27.79 -0.07
N VAL A 487 40.97 27.69 -1.16
CA VAL A 487 40.15 26.51 -1.50
C VAL A 487 41.06 25.32 -1.90
N PHE A 488 42.26 25.61 -2.41
CA PHE A 488 43.23 24.60 -2.84
C PHE A 488 44.44 24.58 -1.92
N LYS A 489 44.90 23.36 -1.56
CA LYS A 489 46.13 23.16 -0.87
C LYS A 489 47.27 23.54 -1.81
N ILE A 490 48.21 24.40 -1.35
CA ILE A 490 49.45 24.66 -2.09
C ILE A 490 50.27 23.38 -2.08
N ILE A 491 50.52 22.80 -3.25
CA ILE A 491 51.38 21.64 -3.44
C ILE A 491 52.68 22.16 -4.06
N ASP A 492 53.75 22.13 -3.26
CA ASP A 492 55.07 22.48 -3.80
C ASP A 492 55.55 21.42 -4.80
N PRO A 493 56.25 21.84 -5.88
CA PRO A 493 56.81 20.90 -6.82
C PRO A 493 57.80 19.93 -6.11
N LEU A 494 57.69 18.66 -6.42
CA LEU A 494 58.63 17.68 -5.92
C LEU A 494 60.02 18.04 -6.42
N LYS A 495 60.99 18.20 -5.51
CA LYS A 495 62.40 18.44 -5.83
C LYS A 495 63.12 17.15 -6.20
#